data_4e2eb80d228adb399530aeafe6df518b
#
_entry.id   4e2eb80d228adb399530aeafe6df518b
#
_cell.length_a   1.000
_cell.length_b   1.000
_cell.length_c   1.000
_cell.angle_alpha   90.00
_cell.angle_beta   90.00
_cell.angle_gamma   90.00
#
_symmetry.space_group_name_H-M   'P 1'
#
loop_
_entity.id
_entity.type
_entity.pdbx_description
1 polymer ?
#
loop_
_entity_poly.entity_id
_entity_poly.type
_entity_poly.pdbx_seq_one_letter_code
_entity_poly.pdbx_strand_id
1 'polypeptide(L)'
;MRKKIGSALVVGAGISGIRSALDLAELGYQVQLIDRAPHLGGTLSQLDYQFPTDHCGMCKMLPLVERDSSSQYCLRKGLFHENIEIMLSTELVALEGEPGKFQATLRQKPAIVDPERCTGCGECSGVCPVEVADEFNAGLTKRKAIYLPVPHNIPNSYTVDLATCTLCGECEKICPTGAIDFRWEARKEFRILVVDDELI
;
A
#
# COMPACT_ATOMS: atom_id res chain seq x y z
N MET A 1 -19.91 -11.91 -17.88
CA MET A 1 -18.58 -12.15 -17.30
C MET A 1 -17.56 -12.04 -18.42
N ARG A 2 -16.61 -11.10 -18.34
CA ARG A 2 -15.49 -11.06 -19.29
C ARG A 2 -14.59 -12.28 -19.00
N LYS A 3 -14.11 -12.94 -20.06
CA LYS A 3 -13.15 -14.05 -19.91
C LYS A 3 -11.86 -13.48 -19.31
N LYS A 4 -11.31 -14.13 -18.30
CA LYS A 4 -9.99 -13.76 -17.75
C LYS A 4 -8.94 -14.10 -18.80
N ILE A 5 -8.09 -13.15 -19.14
CA ILE A 5 -7.10 -13.25 -20.23
C ILE A 5 -5.68 -13.47 -19.73
N GLY A 6 -5.49 -13.64 -18.43
CA GLY A 6 -4.19 -13.86 -17.83
C GLY A 6 -3.99 -13.10 -16.53
N SER A 7 -2.76 -13.04 -16.06
CA SER A 7 -2.38 -12.31 -14.85
C SER A 7 -1.23 -11.33 -15.13
N ALA A 8 -1.15 -10.28 -14.32
CA ALA A 8 -0.09 -9.29 -14.40
C ALA A 8 0.40 -8.91 -13.00
N LEU A 9 1.71 -8.77 -12.84
CA LEU A 9 2.33 -8.23 -11.65
C LEU A 9 2.70 -6.77 -11.88
N VAL A 10 2.14 -5.89 -11.07
CA VAL A 10 2.47 -4.45 -11.06
C VAL A 10 3.30 -4.16 -9.81
N VAL A 11 4.53 -3.66 -10.00
CA VAL A 11 5.46 -3.35 -8.92
C VAL A 11 5.49 -1.86 -8.67
N GLY A 12 4.99 -1.45 -7.51
CA GLY A 12 4.88 -0.06 -7.08
C GLY A 12 3.45 0.47 -7.15
N ALA A 13 2.88 0.84 -6.00
CA ALA A 13 1.53 1.41 -5.87
C ALA A 13 1.55 2.94 -5.83
N GLY A 14 2.48 3.57 -6.55
CA GLY A 14 2.43 4.99 -6.88
C GLY A 14 1.42 5.29 -7.99
N ILE A 15 1.37 6.54 -8.45
CA ILE A 15 0.39 7.01 -9.45
C ILE A 15 0.40 6.15 -10.74
N SER A 16 1.58 5.84 -11.27
CA SER A 16 1.72 5.05 -12.51
C SER A 16 1.26 3.60 -12.30
N GLY A 17 1.70 2.96 -11.21
CA GLY A 17 1.31 1.58 -10.92
C GLY A 17 -0.19 1.43 -10.65
N ILE A 18 -0.78 2.37 -9.91
CA ILE A 18 -2.24 2.40 -9.69
C ILE A 18 -2.98 2.50 -11.01
N ARG A 19 -2.56 3.39 -11.91
CA ARG A 19 -3.21 3.55 -13.21
C ARG A 19 -3.05 2.30 -14.08
N SER A 20 -1.84 1.75 -14.15
CA SER A 20 -1.58 0.52 -14.91
C SER A 20 -2.39 -0.66 -14.38
N ALA A 21 -2.49 -0.81 -13.05
CA ALA A 21 -3.27 -1.87 -12.44
C ALA A 21 -4.76 -1.78 -12.80
N LEU A 22 -5.31 -0.56 -12.76
CA LEU A 22 -6.71 -0.31 -13.13
C LEU A 22 -6.96 -0.62 -14.61
N ASP A 23 -6.10 -0.13 -15.51
CA ASP A 23 -6.25 -0.35 -16.95
C ASP A 23 -6.19 -1.84 -17.29
N LEU A 24 -5.24 -2.58 -16.72
CA LEU A 24 -5.12 -4.02 -16.90
C LEU A 24 -6.33 -4.77 -16.35
N ALA A 25 -6.82 -4.39 -15.16
CA ALA A 25 -7.99 -5.02 -14.56
C ALA A 25 -9.26 -4.77 -15.38
N GLU A 26 -9.43 -3.57 -15.94
CA GLU A 26 -10.54 -3.22 -16.84
C GLU A 26 -10.48 -4.02 -18.16
N LEU A 27 -9.28 -4.37 -18.63
CA LEU A 27 -9.07 -5.26 -19.78
C LEU A 27 -9.36 -6.74 -19.45
N GLY A 28 -9.47 -7.10 -18.18
CA GLY A 28 -9.81 -8.46 -17.73
C GLY A 28 -8.65 -9.26 -17.15
N TYR A 29 -7.46 -8.69 -17.04
CA TYR A 29 -6.33 -9.33 -16.36
C TYR A 29 -6.57 -9.45 -14.85
N GLN A 30 -6.05 -10.52 -14.26
CA GLN A 30 -5.88 -10.62 -12.80
C GLN A 30 -4.60 -9.88 -12.42
N VAL A 31 -4.71 -8.83 -11.64
CA VAL A 31 -3.58 -7.96 -11.33
C VAL A 31 -3.16 -8.15 -9.88
N GLN A 32 -1.89 -8.49 -9.65
CA GLN A 32 -1.24 -8.38 -8.36
C GLN A 32 -0.49 -7.05 -8.32
N LEU A 33 -0.95 -6.13 -7.46
CA LEU A 33 -0.30 -4.85 -7.23
C LEU A 33 0.48 -4.92 -5.92
N ILE A 34 1.81 -4.84 -6.00
CA ILE A 34 2.67 -4.87 -4.82
C ILE A 34 3.34 -3.53 -4.56
N ASP A 35 3.55 -3.20 -3.29
CA ASP A 35 4.39 -2.08 -2.88
C ASP A 35 5.17 -2.41 -1.60
N ARG A 36 6.41 -1.95 -1.54
CA ARG A 36 7.25 -2.06 -0.32
C ARG A 36 6.77 -1.15 0.82
N ALA A 37 6.03 -0.08 0.48
CA ALA A 37 5.40 0.81 1.45
C ALA A 37 4.16 0.16 2.07
N PRO A 38 3.80 0.51 3.30
CA PRO A 38 2.60 0.03 3.96
C PRO A 38 1.32 0.76 3.51
N HIS A 39 1.41 1.62 2.49
CA HIS A 39 0.31 2.44 2.00
C HIS A 39 0.32 2.59 0.47
N LEU A 40 -0.83 2.92 -0.08
CA LEU A 40 -1.02 3.25 -1.49
C LEU A 40 -0.73 4.73 -1.77
N GLY A 41 -0.29 5.02 -3.00
CA GLY A 41 -0.20 6.36 -3.53
C GLY A 41 1.23 6.88 -3.72
N GLY A 42 2.24 6.18 -3.20
CA GLY A 42 3.64 6.58 -3.34
C GLY A 42 3.92 7.98 -2.80
N THR A 43 4.90 8.67 -3.38
CA THR A 43 5.31 10.02 -2.93
C THR A 43 4.19 11.05 -3.04
N LEU A 44 3.30 10.95 -4.02
CA LEU A 44 2.21 11.93 -4.16
C LEU A 44 1.23 11.91 -2.97
N SER A 45 1.01 10.76 -2.35
CA SER A 45 0.14 10.68 -1.18
C SER A 45 0.73 11.34 0.06
N GLN A 46 2.04 11.55 0.09
CA GLN A 46 2.75 12.26 1.17
C GLN A 46 2.59 13.77 1.05
N LEU A 47 2.31 14.29 -0.14
CA LEU A 47 2.06 15.69 -0.41
C LEU A 47 0.58 16.00 -0.15
N ASP A 48 0.22 16.17 1.11
CA ASP A 48 -1.17 16.24 1.59
C ASP A 48 -1.96 17.40 0.98
N TYR A 49 -1.46 18.61 1.14
CA TYR A 49 -2.13 19.81 0.67
C TYR A 49 -1.40 20.39 -0.54
N GLN A 50 -1.89 20.06 -1.73
CA GLN A 50 -1.32 20.61 -2.96
C GLN A 50 -2.11 21.82 -3.46
N PHE A 51 -1.39 22.91 -3.71
CA PHE A 51 -1.99 24.07 -4.38
C PHE A 51 -2.45 23.72 -5.81
N PRO A 52 -3.64 24.16 -6.25
CA PRO A 52 -4.64 24.97 -5.54
C PRO A 52 -5.77 24.16 -4.90
N THR A 53 -5.62 22.88 -4.68
CA THR A 53 -6.73 21.96 -4.42
C THR A 53 -6.96 21.59 -2.98
N ASP A 54 -5.97 21.86 -2.11
CA ASP A 54 -5.93 21.43 -0.70
C ASP A 54 -6.17 19.93 -0.47
N HIS A 55 -5.81 19.10 -1.48
CA HIS A 55 -5.92 17.63 -1.46
C HIS A 55 -4.66 17.02 -2.04
N CYS A 56 -4.48 15.71 -1.89
CA CYS A 56 -3.29 15.01 -2.38
C CYS A 56 -3.11 15.05 -3.92
N GLY A 57 -4.00 15.66 -4.66
CA GLY A 57 -3.88 15.99 -6.08
C GLY A 57 -3.86 14.80 -7.04
N MET A 58 -3.64 13.58 -6.56
CA MET A 58 -3.47 12.40 -7.41
C MET A 58 -4.61 12.20 -8.42
N CYS A 59 -5.85 12.39 -7.97
CA CYS A 59 -7.03 12.21 -8.82
C CYS A 59 -7.17 13.29 -9.92
N LYS A 60 -6.57 14.48 -9.71
CA LYS A 60 -6.63 15.59 -10.67
C LYS A 60 -5.48 15.60 -11.66
N MET A 61 -4.38 14.94 -11.35
CA MET A 61 -3.22 14.86 -12.24
C MET A 61 -3.37 13.79 -13.32
N LEU A 62 -4.25 12.82 -13.14
CA LEU A 62 -4.54 11.81 -14.14
C LEU A 62 -5.62 12.31 -15.07
N PRO A 63 -5.42 12.27 -16.40
CA PRO A 63 -6.47 12.56 -17.34
C PRO A 63 -7.62 11.59 -17.12
N LEU A 64 -8.70 12.11 -16.58
CA LEU A 64 -9.94 11.38 -16.39
C LEU A 64 -10.64 11.36 -17.75
N VAL A 65 -10.49 10.29 -18.49
CA VAL A 65 -11.30 10.08 -19.69
C VAL A 65 -12.74 9.90 -19.25
N GLU A 66 -13.59 10.85 -19.64
CA GLU A 66 -15.06 10.83 -19.50
C GLU A 66 -15.65 10.74 -18.08
N ARG A 67 -14.97 11.21 -17.05
CA ARG A 67 -15.57 11.29 -15.72
C ARG A 67 -16.08 12.69 -15.42
N ASP A 68 -17.36 12.75 -15.04
CA ASP A 68 -18.00 13.94 -14.54
C ASP A 68 -17.11 14.61 -13.49
N SER A 69 -16.87 15.91 -13.64
CA SER A 69 -16.07 16.73 -12.74
C SER A 69 -16.61 16.75 -11.30
N SER A 70 -17.83 16.28 -11.09
CA SER A 70 -18.47 16.11 -9.78
C SER A 70 -18.04 14.84 -9.05
N SER A 71 -17.45 13.85 -9.73
CA SER A 71 -17.04 12.61 -9.08
C SER A 71 -15.75 12.81 -8.30
N GLN A 72 -15.85 12.94 -7.00
CA GLN A 72 -14.72 12.94 -6.05
C GLN A 72 -14.12 11.51 -5.91
N TYR A 73 -13.91 10.83 -7.03
CA TYR A 73 -13.46 9.47 -7.03
C TYR A 73 -11.97 9.41 -6.73
N CYS A 74 -11.63 8.91 -5.55
CA CYS A 74 -10.25 8.66 -5.19
C CYS A 74 -9.73 7.43 -5.93
N LEU A 75 -8.72 7.60 -6.82
CA LEU A 75 -8.14 6.49 -7.57
C LEU A 75 -7.61 5.37 -6.68
N ARG A 76 -7.07 5.70 -5.49
CA ARG A 76 -6.64 4.70 -4.52
C ARG A 76 -7.81 3.85 -4.02
N LYS A 77 -9.01 4.45 -3.87
CA LYS A 77 -10.24 3.71 -3.52
C LYS A 77 -10.77 2.88 -4.70
N GLY A 78 -10.52 3.32 -5.94
CA GLY A 78 -10.88 2.58 -7.14
C GLY A 78 -10.13 1.28 -7.34
N LEU A 79 -9.02 1.10 -6.63
CA LEU A 79 -8.26 -0.15 -6.61
C LEU A 79 -8.99 -1.32 -5.92
N PHE A 80 -10.10 -1.09 -5.23
CA PHE A 80 -11.00 -2.16 -4.77
C PHE A 80 -11.80 -2.72 -5.95
N HIS A 81 -11.08 -3.27 -6.91
CA HIS A 81 -11.61 -3.91 -8.12
C HIS A 81 -11.48 -5.43 -7.96
N GLU A 82 -12.49 -6.20 -8.41
CA GLU A 82 -12.53 -7.67 -8.24
C GLU A 82 -11.31 -8.39 -8.85
N ASN A 83 -10.67 -7.78 -9.86
CA ASN A 83 -9.51 -8.32 -10.54
C ASN A 83 -8.17 -7.76 -9.99
N ILE A 84 -8.16 -6.97 -8.92
CA ILE A 84 -6.93 -6.43 -8.34
C ILE A 84 -6.74 -6.98 -6.93
N GLU A 85 -5.63 -7.67 -6.73
CA GLU A 85 -5.12 -8.05 -5.40
C GLU A 85 -4.00 -7.11 -5.00
N ILE A 86 -4.15 -6.44 -3.84
CA ILE A 86 -3.18 -5.48 -3.32
C ILE A 86 -2.37 -6.11 -2.21
N MET A 87 -1.05 -6.11 -2.37
CA MET A 87 -0.11 -6.63 -1.37
C MET A 87 0.88 -5.52 -0.98
N LEU A 88 0.55 -4.79 0.08
CA LEU A 88 1.43 -3.77 0.67
C LEU A 88 2.53 -4.41 1.53
N SER A 89 3.52 -3.60 1.90
CA SER A 89 4.71 -4.08 2.63
C SER A 89 5.39 -5.28 1.96
N THR A 90 5.29 -5.35 0.62
CA THR A 90 5.74 -6.50 -0.18
C THR A 90 6.76 -6.06 -1.22
N GLU A 91 7.86 -6.78 -1.31
CA GLU A 91 8.92 -6.54 -2.28
C GLU A 91 9.13 -7.73 -3.22
N LEU A 92 9.49 -7.45 -4.46
CA LEU A 92 9.93 -8.45 -5.43
C LEU A 92 11.38 -8.83 -5.10
N VAL A 93 11.62 -10.11 -4.81
CA VAL A 93 12.94 -10.65 -4.47
C VAL A 93 13.62 -11.25 -5.70
N ALA A 94 12.87 -12.01 -6.50
CA ALA A 94 13.37 -12.64 -7.72
C ALA A 94 12.27 -12.73 -8.77
N LEU A 95 12.68 -12.71 -10.03
CA LEU A 95 11.82 -12.93 -11.19
C LEU A 95 12.51 -13.93 -12.10
N GLU A 96 11.83 -15.03 -12.41
CA GLU A 96 12.32 -16.11 -13.27
C GLU A 96 11.30 -16.39 -14.37
N GLY A 97 11.75 -17.02 -15.47
CA GLY A 97 10.88 -17.40 -16.58
C GLY A 97 11.09 -16.54 -17.82
N GLU A 98 10.13 -16.57 -18.72
CA GLU A 98 10.14 -15.92 -20.03
C GLU A 98 8.80 -15.19 -20.29
N PRO A 99 8.74 -14.31 -21.28
CA PRO A 99 7.50 -13.59 -21.63
C PRO A 99 6.30 -14.54 -21.75
N GLY A 100 5.21 -14.20 -21.07
CA GLY A 100 4.00 -15.00 -20.98
C GLY A 100 3.99 -16.04 -19.85
N LYS A 101 5.14 -16.31 -19.20
CA LYS A 101 5.22 -17.29 -18.10
C LYS A 101 6.30 -16.95 -17.10
N PHE A 102 6.07 -15.89 -16.31
CA PHE A 102 6.98 -15.49 -15.24
C PHE A 102 6.60 -16.11 -13.91
N GLN A 103 7.62 -16.42 -13.10
CA GLN A 103 7.48 -16.76 -11.70
C GLN A 103 8.15 -15.67 -10.86
N ALA A 104 7.37 -14.99 -10.04
CA ALA A 104 7.86 -13.96 -9.14
C ALA A 104 7.94 -14.48 -7.71
N THR A 105 9.09 -14.28 -7.05
CA THR A 105 9.27 -14.54 -5.62
C THR A 105 9.10 -13.24 -4.87
N LEU A 106 8.12 -13.20 -3.97
CA LEU A 106 7.76 -12.03 -3.20
C LEU A 106 8.08 -12.25 -1.72
N ARG A 107 8.50 -11.17 -1.05
CA ARG A 107 8.71 -11.13 0.40
C ARG A 107 7.83 -10.06 1.00
N GLN A 108 6.94 -10.46 1.90
CA GLN A 108 6.07 -9.55 2.63
C GLN A 108 6.56 -9.37 4.07
N LYS A 109 6.67 -8.11 4.51
CA LYS A 109 6.97 -7.76 5.90
C LYS A 109 5.75 -8.05 6.79
N PRO A 110 5.97 -8.37 8.07
CA PRO A 110 4.87 -8.61 9.00
C PRO A 110 4.00 -7.35 9.15
N ALA A 111 2.70 -7.53 9.12
CA ALA A 111 1.73 -6.50 9.45
C ALA A 111 1.47 -6.52 10.96
N ILE A 112 2.23 -5.73 11.72
CA ILE A 112 2.08 -5.61 13.18
C ILE A 112 0.76 -4.92 13.54
N VAL A 113 0.28 -4.05 12.68
CA VAL A 113 -1.01 -3.37 12.84
C VAL A 113 -1.98 -3.92 11.80
N ASP A 114 -3.08 -4.48 12.26
CA ASP A 114 -4.17 -4.96 11.42
C ASP A 114 -4.93 -3.77 10.82
N PRO A 115 -4.87 -3.56 9.50
CA PRO A 115 -5.53 -2.41 8.87
C PRO A 115 -7.05 -2.48 8.88
N GLU A 116 -7.65 -3.66 9.04
CA GLU A 116 -9.11 -3.82 9.12
C GLU A 116 -9.65 -3.42 10.51
N ARG A 117 -8.81 -3.56 11.54
CA ARG A 117 -9.16 -3.22 12.93
C ARG A 117 -8.70 -1.83 13.34
N CYS A 118 -7.69 -1.28 12.67
CA CYS A 118 -7.13 0.03 12.99
C CYS A 118 -8.09 1.15 12.58
N THR A 119 -8.44 2.03 13.52
CA THR A 119 -9.29 3.20 13.27
C THR A 119 -8.50 4.48 12.96
N GLY A 120 -7.17 4.44 13.05
CA GLY A 120 -6.33 5.62 12.86
C GLY A 120 -6.38 6.63 14.01
N CYS A 121 -6.79 6.23 15.22
CA CYS A 121 -7.03 7.14 16.35
C CYS A 121 -5.79 7.83 16.92
N GLY A 122 -4.58 7.27 16.72
CA GLY A 122 -3.33 7.88 17.15
C GLY A 122 -2.86 7.55 18.58
N GLU A 123 -3.67 6.89 19.40
CA GLU A 123 -3.33 6.56 20.79
C GLU A 123 -2.00 5.82 20.92
N CYS A 124 -1.74 4.89 20.01
CA CYS A 124 -0.50 4.10 19.98
C CYS A 124 0.75 4.97 19.75
N SER A 125 0.64 6.01 18.94
CA SER A 125 1.74 6.95 18.70
C SER A 125 1.97 7.83 19.93
N GLY A 126 0.93 8.23 20.63
CA GLY A 126 1.01 9.05 21.85
C GLY A 126 1.82 8.40 22.97
N VAL A 127 1.75 7.09 23.13
CA VAL A 127 2.45 6.34 24.20
C VAL A 127 3.82 5.80 23.77
N CYS A 128 4.17 5.88 22.48
CA CYS A 128 5.44 5.34 21.99
C CYS A 128 6.62 6.13 22.53
N PRO A 129 7.57 5.51 23.26
CA PRO A 129 8.72 6.19 23.82
C PRO A 129 9.81 6.49 22.77
N VAL A 130 9.78 5.81 21.64
CA VAL A 130 10.80 5.92 20.59
C VAL A 130 10.54 7.11 19.69
N GLU A 131 11.54 7.96 19.51
CA GLU A 131 11.55 9.05 18.54
C GLU A 131 12.73 8.91 17.59
N VAL A 132 12.45 9.01 16.31
CA VAL A 132 13.44 8.95 15.23
C VAL A 132 13.27 10.13 14.28
N ALA A 133 14.31 10.43 13.52
CA ALA A 133 14.22 11.42 12.46
C ALA A 133 13.17 11.00 11.44
N ASP A 134 12.39 11.96 10.99
CA ASP A 134 11.39 11.72 9.93
C ASP A 134 12.08 11.82 8.56
N GLU A 135 12.14 10.70 7.86
CA GLU A 135 12.83 10.60 6.56
C GLU A 135 12.16 11.44 5.48
N PHE A 136 10.83 11.62 5.57
CA PHE A 136 10.08 12.37 4.56
C PHE A 136 10.54 13.82 4.46
N ASN A 137 10.85 14.45 5.59
CA ASN A 137 11.33 15.83 5.62
C ASN A 137 12.83 15.96 5.92
N ALA A 138 13.61 14.97 5.53
CA ALA A 138 15.06 14.95 5.71
C ALA A 138 15.53 15.09 7.17
N GLY A 139 14.72 14.62 8.11
CA GLY A 139 15.04 14.65 9.54
C GLY A 139 14.80 15.99 10.25
N LEU A 140 14.18 16.95 9.57
CA LEU A 140 13.83 18.26 10.18
C LEU A 140 12.79 18.14 11.30
N THR A 141 11.97 17.10 11.26
CA THR A 141 11.05 16.72 12.33
C THR A 141 11.35 15.32 12.84
N LYS A 142 10.67 14.93 13.91
CA LYS A 142 10.74 13.58 14.47
C LYS A 142 9.40 12.88 14.30
N ARG A 143 9.45 11.57 14.13
CA ARG A 143 8.30 10.67 14.18
C ARG A 143 8.50 9.60 15.24
N LYS A 144 7.43 8.94 15.63
CA LYS A 144 7.49 7.77 16.51
C LYS A 144 7.84 6.50 15.72
N ALA A 145 8.28 5.44 16.41
CA ALA A 145 8.48 4.13 15.78
C ALA A 145 7.15 3.52 15.28
N ILE A 146 6.03 3.84 15.94
CA ILE A 146 4.69 3.61 15.41
C ILE A 146 4.08 4.93 14.95
N TYR A 147 3.69 5.01 13.68
CA TYR A 147 3.32 6.27 13.05
C TYR A 147 2.31 6.08 11.93
N LEU A 148 1.63 7.13 11.54
CA LEU A 148 0.80 7.19 10.35
C LEU A 148 1.68 7.63 9.17
N PRO A 149 1.89 6.78 8.14
CA PRO A 149 2.85 7.09 7.06
C PRO A 149 2.51 8.35 6.27
N VAL A 150 1.22 8.61 6.05
CA VAL A 150 0.73 9.78 5.33
C VAL A 150 -0.64 10.19 5.88
N PRO A 151 -1.00 11.49 5.83
CA PRO A 151 -2.26 11.99 6.39
C PRO A 151 -3.51 11.32 5.82
N HIS A 152 -3.55 11.08 4.50
CA HIS A 152 -4.65 10.38 3.82
C HIS A 152 -4.26 8.94 3.50
N ASN A 153 -3.84 8.19 4.51
CA ASN A 153 -3.36 6.83 4.35
C ASN A 153 -4.45 5.87 3.83
N ILE A 154 -4.08 4.98 2.93
CA ILE A 154 -4.92 3.88 2.48
C ILE A 154 -4.07 2.60 2.47
N PRO A 155 -4.38 1.62 3.31
CA PRO A 155 -5.44 1.64 4.36
C PRO A 155 -5.20 2.71 5.43
N ASN A 156 -6.24 3.20 6.10
CA ASN A 156 -6.12 4.18 7.19
C ASN A 156 -5.62 3.49 8.47
N SER A 157 -4.38 3.08 8.47
CA SER A 157 -3.76 2.34 9.58
C SER A 157 -2.38 2.87 9.91
N TYR A 158 -2.04 2.80 11.20
CA TYR A 158 -0.68 3.02 11.66
C TYR A 158 0.24 1.90 11.19
N THR A 159 1.52 2.17 11.14
CA THR A 159 2.56 1.18 10.85
C THR A 159 3.66 1.23 11.89
N VAL A 160 4.40 0.13 12.06
CA VAL A 160 5.53 0.03 12.98
C VAL A 160 6.83 -0.08 12.18
N ASP A 161 7.74 0.82 12.46
CA ASP A 161 9.13 0.73 12.01
C ASP A 161 9.89 -0.23 12.92
N LEU A 162 9.96 -1.50 12.51
CA LEU A 162 10.61 -2.55 13.29
C LEU A 162 12.12 -2.35 13.44
N ALA A 163 12.76 -1.56 12.58
CA ALA A 163 14.18 -1.28 12.69
C ALA A 163 14.51 -0.39 13.89
N THR A 164 13.55 0.44 14.31
CA THR A 164 13.72 1.39 15.42
C THR A 164 12.89 1.04 16.65
N CYS A 165 11.90 0.19 16.51
CA CYS A 165 10.99 -0.22 17.58
C CYS A 165 11.71 -1.04 18.65
N THR A 166 11.53 -0.66 19.92
CA THR A 166 12.08 -1.39 21.07
C THR A 166 11.23 -2.58 21.54
N LEU A 167 10.12 -2.86 20.87
CA LEU A 167 9.17 -3.93 21.19
C LEU A 167 8.63 -3.86 22.62
N CYS A 168 8.47 -2.67 23.19
CA CYS A 168 8.02 -2.47 24.58
C CYS A 168 6.56 -2.87 24.83
N GLY A 169 5.74 -2.98 23.78
CA GLY A 169 4.34 -3.41 23.87
C GLY A 169 3.35 -2.35 24.38
N GLU A 170 3.79 -1.11 24.68
CA GLU A 170 2.88 -0.08 25.20
C GLU A 170 1.76 0.29 24.21
N CYS A 171 2.09 0.34 22.92
CA CYS A 171 1.11 0.60 21.87
C CYS A 171 0.07 -0.52 21.72
N GLU A 172 0.46 -1.78 21.97
CA GLU A 172 -0.48 -2.92 21.96
C GLU A 172 -1.47 -2.83 23.11
N LYS A 173 -1.01 -2.48 24.32
CA LYS A 173 -1.84 -2.36 25.52
C LYS A 173 -2.88 -1.25 25.42
N ILE A 174 -2.53 -0.11 24.81
CA ILE A 174 -3.42 1.05 24.72
C ILE A 174 -4.41 0.95 23.55
N CYS A 175 -4.19 0.08 22.58
CA CYS A 175 -4.99 0.01 21.37
C CYS A 175 -6.45 -0.38 21.68
N PRO A 176 -7.43 0.51 21.49
CA PRO A 176 -8.81 0.24 21.90
C PRO A 176 -9.48 -0.85 21.07
N THR A 177 -9.00 -1.08 19.84
CA THR A 177 -9.54 -2.10 18.94
C THR A 177 -8.73 -3.39 18.93
N GLY A 178 -7.60 -3.42 19.66
CA GLY A 178 -6.66 -4.53 19.65
C GLY A 178 -6.09 -4.82 18.25
N ALA A 179 -5.90 -3.77 17.45
CA ALA A 179 -5.36 -3.89 16.10
C ALA A 179 -3.85 -4.17 16.06
N ILE A 180 -3.14 -4.05 17.18
CA ILE A 180 -1.68 -4.21 17.25
C ILE A 180 -1.37 -5.56 17.88
N ASP A 181 -0.56 -6.38 17.19
CA ASP A 181 -0.12 -7.67 17.69
C ASP A 181 1.31 -7.97 17.21
N PHE A 182 2.26 -7.98 18.14
CA PHE A 182 3.66 -8.30 17.85
C PHE A 182 3.95 -9.80 17.70
N ARG A 183 2.96 -10.66 17.95
CA ARG A 183 3.08 -12.12 17.74
C ARG A 183 2.82 -12.53 16.29
N TRP A 184 2.44 -11.61 15.41
CA TRP A 184 2.25 -11.91 14.00
C TRP A 184 3.56 -12.40 13.39
N GLU A 185 3.52 -13.61 12.91
CA GLU A 185 4.63 -14.17 12.17
C GLU A 185 4.82 -13.41 10.85
N ALA A 186 6.08 -13.13 10.53
CA ALA A 186 6.41 -12.62 9.21
C ALA A 186 5.88 -13.60 8.15
N ARG A 187 5.11 -13.11 7.19
CA ARG A 187 4.81 -13.93 6.02
C ARG A 187 6.11 -14.31 5.36
N LYS A 188 6.29 -15.59 5.19
CA LYS A 188 7.45 -16.17 4.50
C LYS A 188 7.43 -15.76 3.04
N GLU A 189 8.58 -15.85 2.38
CA GLU A 189 8.65 -15.72 0.94
C GLU A 189 7.67 -16.67 0.26
N PHE A 190 6.93 -16.16 -0.70
CA PHE A 190 5.97 -16.93 -1.49
C PHE A 190 6.16 -16.63 -2.96
N ARG A 191 5.70 -17.55 -3.81
CA ARG A 191 5.82 -17.44 -5.25
C ARG A 191 4.45 -17.23 -5.87
N ILE A 192 4.40 -16.36 -6.86
CA ILE A 192 3.25 -16.16 -7.72
C ILE A 192 3.62 -16.48 -9.17
N LEU A 193 2.68 -17.03 -9.89
CA LEU A 193 2.81 -17.27 -11.32
C LEU A 193 2.08 -16.15 -12.08
N VAL A 194 2.78 -15.51 -12.99
CA VAL A 194 2.25 -14.45 -13.87
C VAL A 194 2.19 -15.02 -15.27
N VAL A 195 0.99 -15.28 -15.75
CA VAL A 195 0.72 -16.00 -17.00
C VAL A 195 -0.09 -15.11 -17.92
N ASP A 196 0.27 -15.10 -19.21
CA ASP A 196 -0.52 -14.52 -20.27
C ASP A 196 -1.15 -15.68 -21.08
N ASP A 197 -2.47 -15.83 -20.96
CA ASP A 197 -3.21 -16.91 -21.63
C ASP A 197 -3.27 -16.78 -23.16
N GLU A 198 -2.93 -15.60 -23.70
CA GLU A 198 -2.86 -15.38 -25.15
C GLU A 198 -1.53 -15.87 -25.78
N LEU A 199 -0.50 -16.06 -24.94
CA LEU A 199 0.82 -16.53 -25.35
C LEU A 199 1.02 -18.05 -25.14
N ILE A 200 0.04 -18.74 -24.62
CA ILE A 200 0.01 -20.19 -24.43
C ILE A 200 -0.94 -20.83 -25.47
#